data_7365f1c9091e5e1892cdb8d928740e56
#
_entry.id   7365f1c9091e5e1892cdb8d928740e56
#
_cell.length_a   1.000
_cell.length_b   1.000
_cell.length_c   1.000
_cell.angle_alpha   90.00
_cell.angle_beta   90.00
_cell.angle_gamma   90.00
#
_symmetry.space_group_name_H-M   'P 1'
#
loop_
_entity.id
_entity.type
_entity.pdbx_description
1 polymer ?
#
loop_
_entity_poly.entity_id
_entity_poly.type
_entity_poly.pdbx_seq_one_letter_code
_entity_poly.pdbx_strand_id
1 'polypeptide(L)'
;MKNDILQQIVDRQAITDGLHWYTRWVDLNRVDKQVEIFTEDGRITFGGDDAWTVGRANIKALITPLVAIYQATHHYISNIEITFDSADEARSQCYLHAWHRPADGGDDFTLYAQYHDCWARTDDGWRIRERRLKTAGTVGGGGSGLQPIGRAS
;
A
#
# COMPACT_ATOMS: atom_id res chain seq x y z
N MET A 1 31.51 -5.46 -3.67
CA MET A 1 31.26 -3.98 -3.70
C MET A 1 30.53 -3.51 -4.95
N LYS A 2 31.07 -3.61 -6.19
CA LYS A 2 30.34 -3.15 -7.38
C LYS A 2 29.04 -3.92 -7.65
N ASN A 3 29.03 -5.23 -7.45
CA ASN A 3 27.86 -6.07 -7.62
C ASN A 3 26.79 -5.78 -6.57
N ASP A 4 27.17 -5.41 -5.35
CA ASP A 4 26.22 -5.11 -4.26
C ASP A 4 25.46 -3.80 -4.53
N ILE A 5 26.13 -2.79 -5.10
CA ILE A 5 25.50 -1.52 -5.47
C ILE A 5 24.49 -1.72 -6.61
N LEU A 6 24.89 -2.48 -7.65
CA LEU A 6 23.98 -2.78 -8.76
C LEU A 6 22.75 -3.57 -8.29
N GLN A 7 22.95 -4.55 -7.40
CA GLN A 7 21.85 -5.32 -6.83
C GLN A 7 20.90 -4.42 -6.04
N GLN A 8 21.43 -3.50 -5.21
CA GLN A 8 20.59 -2.55 -4.48
C GLN A 8 19.79 -1.62 -5.41
N ILE A 9 20.34 -1.21 -6.54
CA ILE A 9 19.60 -0.40 -7.53
C ILE A 9 18.45 -1.21 -8.12
N VAL A 10 18.70 -2.46 -8.52
CA VAL A 10 17.69 -3.38 -9.06
C VAL A 10 16.60 -3.63 -8.02
N ASP A 11 16.97 -3.87 -6.77
CA ASP A 11 16.03 -4.12 -5.68
C ASP A 11 15.17 -2.89 -5.36
N ARG A 12 15.77 -1.70 -5.35
CA ARG A 12 15.00 -0.45 -5.19
C ARG A 12 13.98 -0.27 -6.32
N GLN A 13 14.37 -0.55 -7.55
CA GLN A 13 13.46 -0.48 -8.67
C GLN A 13 12.34 -1.50 -8.53
N ALA A 14 12.64 -2.75 -8.18
CA ALA A 14 11.64 -3.80 -7.99
C ALA A 14 10.62 -3.47 -6.88
N ILE A 15 11.07 -2.91 -5.75
CA ILE A 15 10.19 -2.45 -4.68
C ILE A 15 9.33 -1.26 -5.15
N THR A 16 9.93 -0.31 -5.86
CA THR A 16 9.20 0.83 -6.44
C THR A 16 8.12 0.37 -7.42
N ASP A 17 8.45 -0.57 -8.30
CA ASP A 17 7.49 -1.15 -9.24
C ASP A 17 6.35 -1.89 -8.51
N GLY A 18 6.67 -2.56 -7.41
CA GLY A 18 5.67 -3.20 -6.55
C GLY A 18 4.70 -2.22 -5.90
N LEU A 19 5.19 -1.05 -5.47
CA LEU A 19 4.34 0.03 -4.95
C LEU A 19 3.40 0.56 -6.05
N HIS A 20 3.91 0.79 -7.27
CA HIS A 20 3.10 1.20 -8.41
C HIS A 20 2.13 0.11 -8.88
N TRP A 21 2.51 -1.17 -8.79
CA TRP A 21 1.63 -2.30 -9.06
C TRP A 21 0.37 -2.24 -8.21
N TYR A 22 0.54 -2.06 -6.90
CA TYR A 22 -0.58 -2.02 -5.96
C TYR A 22 -1.57 -0.90 -6.31
N THR A 23 -1.08 0.33 -6.52
CA THR A 23 -1.93 1.49 -6.83
C THR A 23 -2.61 1.38 -8.18
N ARG A 24 -1.92 0.86 -9.19
CA ARG A 24 -2.47 0.63 -10.53
C ARG A 24 -3.67 -0.33 -10.51
N TRP A 25 -3.54 -1.45 -9.79
CA TRP A 25 -4.57 -2.48 -9.84
C TRP A 25 -5.77 -2.14 -8.96
N VAL A 26 -5.64 -1.34 -7.91
CA VAL A 26 -6.79 -0.81 -7.18
C VAL A 26 -7.61 0.12 -8.06
N ASP A 27 -6.97 1.01 -8.82
CA ASP A 27 -7.67 1.95 -9.72
C ASP A 27 -8.37 1.24 -10.90
N LEU A 28 -7.88 0.08 -11.29
CA LEU A 28 -8.52 -0.78 -12.28
C LEU A 28 -9.56 -1.74 -11.69
N ASN A 29 -9.84 -1.65 -10.38
CA ASN A 29 -10.72 -2.56 -9.64
C ASN A 29 -10.36 -4.04 -9.85
N ARG A 30 -9.06 -4.34 -9.93
CA ARG A 30 -8.51 -5.70 -10.09
C ARG A 30 -7.83 -6.14 -8.82
N VAL A 31 -8.64 -6.35 -7.77
CA VAL A 31 -8.14 -6.74 -6.44
C VAL A 31 -7.42 -8.10 -6.50
N ASP A 32 -7.81 -8.98 -7.40
CA ASP A 32 -7.10 -10.23 -7.67
C ASP A 32 -5.63 -10.01 -8.02
N LYS A 33 -5.34 -8.99 -8.84
CA LYS A 33 -3.98 -8.58 -9.22
C LYS A 33 -3.29 -7.73 -8.15
N GLN A 34 -4.05 -6.86 -7.51
CA GLN A 34 -3.51 -5.97 -6.47
C GLN A 34 -2.85 -6.75 -5.34
N VAL A 35 -3.47 -7.83 -4.88
CA VAL A 35 -2.99 -8.60 -3.73
C VAL A 35 -1.81 -9.53 -4.05
N GLU A 36 -1.47 -9.77 -5.31
CA GLU A 36 -0.30 -10.57 -5.71
C GLU A 36 1.03 -10.00 -5.19
N ILE A 37 1.07 -8.70 -4.88
CA ILE A 37 2.26 -8.07 -4.31
C ILE A 37 2.55 -8.48 -2.85
N PHE A 38 1.57 -9.04 -2.14
CA PHE A 38 1.78 -9.53 -0.78
C PHE A 38 2.37 -10.94 -0.77
N THR A 39 3.10 -11.28 0.30
CA THR A 39 3.40 -12.68 0.62
C THR A 39 2.10 -13.44 0.92
N GLU A 40 2.10 -14.77 0.87
CA GLU A 40 0.90 -15.57 1.16
C GLU A 40 0.36 -15.31 2.58
N ASP A 41 1.27 -15.13 3.54
CA ASP A 41 0.99 -14.83 4.95
C ASP A 41 1.02 -13.32 5.25
N GLY A 42 1.12 -12.48 4.20
CA GLY A 42 1.20 -11.03 4.32
C GLY A 42 0.03 -10.43 5.09
N ARG A 43 0.25 -9.27 5.67
CA ARG A 43 -0.77 -8.59 6.48
C ARG A 43 -0.90 -7.11 6.16
N ILE A 44 -2.13 -6.60 6.31
CA ILE A 44 -2.45 -5.18 6.10
C ILE A 44 -3.27 -4.65 7.26
N THR A 45 -3.08 -3.36 7.59
CA THR A 45 -3.97 -2.62 8.49
C THR A 45 -4.23 -1.22 7.97
N PHE A 46 -5.47 -0.78 8.10
CA PHE A 46 -5.92 0.60 7.88
C PHE A 46 -6.23 1.32 9.20
N GLY A 47 -6.32 0.57 10.30
CA GLY A 47 -6.63 1.05 11.64
C GLY A 47 -5.44 1.03 12.59
N GLY A 48 -5.70 0.90 13.88
CA GLY A 48 -4.68 0.83 14.93
C GLY A 48 -3.79 -0.42 14.85
N ASP A 49 -2.81 -0.47 15.76
CA ASP A 49 -1.73 -1.47 15.74
C ASP A 49 -2.20 -2.94 15.84
N ASP A 50 -3.39 -3.20 16.38
CA ASP A 50 -3.92 -4.55 16.57
C ASP A 50 -4.96 -4.98 15.52
N ALA A 51 -5.28 -4.12 14.54
CA ALA A 51 -6.33 -4.35 13.54
C ALA A 51 -5.76 -4.96 12.23
N TRP A 52 -5.00 -6.04 12.34
CA TRP A 52 -4.40 -6.71 11.18
C TRP A 52 -5.35 -7.67 10.50
N THR A 53 -5.42 -7.56 9.18
CA THR A 53 -5.94 -8.61 8.30
C THR A 53 -4.75 -9.42 7.79
N VAL A 54 -4.70 -10.70 8.10
CA VAL A 54 -3.58 -11.59 7.82
C VAL A 54 -3.94 -12.59 6.73
N GLY A 55 -3.02 -12.77 5.79
CA GLY A 55 -3.14 -13.69 4.67
C GLY A 55 -3.71 -13.03 3.41
N ARG A 56 -3.08 -13.31 2.26
CA ARG A 56 -3.44 -12.73 0.96
C ARG A 56 -4.92 -12.90 0.62
N ALA A 57 -5.49 -14.07 0.89
CA ALA A 57 -6.91 -14.34 0.62
C ALA A 57 -7.83 -13.46 1.48
N ASN A 58 -7.50 -13.26 2.75
CA ASN A 58 -8.25 -12.40 3.67
C ASN A 58 -8.07 -10.91 3.31
N ILE A 59 -6.89 -10.49 2.88
CA ILE A 59 -6.64 -9.14 2.36
C ILE A 59 -7.52 -8.88 1.13
N LYS A 60 -7.62 -9.84 0.21
CA LYS A 60 -8.51 -9.74 -0.94
C LYS A 60 -9.98 -9.61 -0.51
N ALA A 61 -10.42 -10.43 0.44
CA ALA A 61 -11.78 -10.38 0.95
C ALA A 61 -12.10 -9.05 1.64
N LEU A 62 -11.13 -8.44 2.34
CA LEU A 62 -11.25 -7.12 2.95
C LEU A 62 -11.37 -6.02 1.90
N ILE A 63 -10.47 -6.00 0.91
CA ILE A 63 -10.35 -4.89 -0.05
C ILE A 63 -11.50 -4.90 -1.06
N THR A 64 -11.94 -6.08 -1.52
CA THR A 64 -12.95 -6.20 -2.58
C THR A 64 -14.21 -5.36 -2.33
N PRO A 65 -14.90 -5.44 -1.19
CA PRO A 65 -16.06 -4.60 -0.93
C PRO A 65 -15.71 -3.11 -0.75
N LEU A 66 -14.51 -2.80 -0.26
CA LEU A 66 -14.08 -1.41 -0.06
C LEU A 66 -13.89 -0.65 -1.37
N VAL A 67 -13.43 -1.31 -2.42
CA VAL A 67 -13.22 -0.66 -3.72
C VAL A 67 -14.46 -0.75 -4.62
N ALA A 68 -15.33 -1.72 -4.40
CA ALA A 68 -16.54 -1.94 -5.21
C ALA A 68 -17.58 -0.80 -5.11
N ILE A 69 -17.52 0.00 -4.05
CA ILE A 69 -18.45 1.12 -3.83
C ILE A 69 -18.11 2.36 -4.68
N TYR A 70 -16.95 2.36 -5.35
CA TYR A 70 -16.51 3.50 -6.15
C TYR A 70 -16.73 3.29 -7.64
N GLN A 71 -17.20 4.35 -8.30
CA GLN A 71 -17.23 4.43 -9.76
C GLN A 71 -15.84 4.61 -10.35
N ALA A 72 -14.97 5.36 -9.66
CA ALA A 72 -13.60 5.61 -10.05
C ALA A 72 -12.74 5.92 -8.82
N THR A 73 -11.48 5.52 -8.89
CA THR A 73 -10.46 5.91 -7.93
C THR A 73 -9.19 6.34 -8.67
N HIS A 74 -8.38 7.16 -8.03
CA HIS A 74 -7.08 7.55 -8.56
C HIS A 74 -6.07 7.64 -7.43
N HIS A 75 -5.17 6.67 -7.41
CA HIS A 75 -4.10 6.55 -6.42
C HIS A 75 -2.77 6.91 -7.08
N TYR A 76 -2.07 7.88 -6.54
CA TYR A 76 -0.67 8.02 -6.87
C TYR A 76 0.18 8.15 -5.61
N ILE A 77 1.44 7.76 -5.73
CA ILE A 77 2.41 7.74 -4.66
C ILE A 77 3.59 8.63 -5.01
N SER A 78 4.23 9.15 -3.97
CA SER A 78 5.42 9.99 -4.09
C SER A 78 6.31 9.85 -2.87
N ASN A 79 7.46 10.54 -2.88
CA ASN A 79 8.37 10.58 -1.74
C ASN A 79 8.72 9.18 -1.22
N ILE A 80 9.08 8.28 -2.16
CA ILE A 80 9.39 6.90 -1.84
C ILE A 80 10.76 6.84 -1.17
N GLU A 81 10.78 6.33 0.06
CA GLU A 81 11.99 6.02 0.81
C GLU A 81 12.09 4.50 0.99
N ILE A 82 13.26 3.92 0.75
CA ILE A 82 13.52 2.50 0.89
C ILE A 82 14.80 2.30 1.69
N THR A 83 14.72 1.45 2.71
CA THR A 83 15.85 1.03 3.54
C THR A 83 15.96 -0.47 3.51
N PHE A 84 17.14 -1.00 3.20
CA PHE A 84 17.41 -2.44 3.29
C PHE A 84 17.91 -2.77 4.69
N ASP A 85 17.23 -3.72 5.35
CA ASP A 85 17.64 -4.25 6.65
C ASP A 85 18.58 -5.44 6.49
N SER A 86 18.46 -6.17 5.36
CA SER A 86 19.34 -7.26 4.94
C SER A 86 19.28 -7.43 3.41
N ALA A 87 19.89 -8.49 2.89
CA ALA A 87 19.76 -8.87 1.48
C ALA A 87 18.31 -9.26 1.11
N ASP A 88 17.53 -9.74 2.08
CA ASP A 88 16.21 -10.32 1.85
C ASP A 88 15.07 -9.58 2.57
N GLU A 89 15.39 -8.50 3.28
CA GLU A 89 14.41 -7.69 3.99
C GLU A 89 14.62 -6.21 3.75
N ALA A 90 13.54 -5.48 3.54
CA ALA A 90 13.53 -4.03 3.35
C ALA A 90 12.29 -3.40 3.99
N ARG A 91 12.40 -2.11 4.24
CA ARG A 91 11.26 -1.26 4.61
C ARG A 91 11.09 -0.17 3.59
N SER A 92 9.85 0.21 3.32
CA SER A 92 9.56 1.41 2.55
C SER A 92 8.53 2.28 3.22
N GLN A 93 8.61 3.57 2.90
CA GLN A 93 7.60 4.56 3.19
C GLN A 93 7.35 5.37 1.93
N CYS A 94 6.07 5.67 1.63
CA CYS A 94 5.74 6.59 0.56
C CYS A 94 4.48 7.38 0.91
N TYR A 95 4.34 8.56 0.29
CA TYR A 95 3.11 9.33 0.38
C TYR A 95 2.08 8.77 -0.58
N LEU A 96 0.82 8.81 -0.15
CA LEU A 96 -0.35 8.41 -0.92
C LEU A 96 -1.31 9.60 -1.03
N HIS A 97 -1.72 9.87 -2.26
CA HIS A 97 -2.84 10.73 -2.58
C HIS A 97 -3.87 9.89 -3.33
N ALA A 98 -5.02 9.67 -2.73
CA ALA A 98 -6.05 8.77 -3.24
C ALA A 98 -7.39 9.50 -3.35
N TRP A 99 -7.80 9.78 -4.58
CA TRP A 99 -9.10 10.35 -4.88
C TRP A 99 -10.12 9.24 -5.17
N HIS A 100 -11.35 9.45 -4.72
CA HIS A 100 -12.43 8.47 -4.85
C HIS A 100 -13.73 9.15 -5.28
N ARG A 101 -14.41 8.55 -6.24
CA ARG A 101 -15.77 8.91 -6.67
C ARG A 101 -16.75 7.81 -6.32
N PRO A 102 -17.69 8.02 -5.39
CA PRO A 102 -18.71 7.04 -5.05
C PRO A 102 -19.61 6.71 -6.24
N ALA A 103 -20.01 5.42 -6.36
CA ALA A 103 -20.88 4.95 -7.43
C ALA A 103 -22.35 5.37 -7.23
N ASP A 104 -22.74 5.70 -6.01
CA ASP A 104 -24.10 6.15 -5.65
C ASP A 104 -24.36 7.62 -5.94
N GLY A 105 -23.37 8.34 -6.48
CA GLY A 105 -23.47 9.78 -6.77
C GLY A 105 -23.20 10.70 -5.58
N GLY A 106 -22.67 10.16 -4.49
CA GLY A 106 -22.17 10.96 -3.36
C GLY A 106 -20.99 11.84 -3.73
N ASP A 107 -20.60 12.74 -2.82
CA ASP A 107 -19.48 13.65 -3.02
C ASP A 107 -18.15 12.90 -3.14
N ASP A 108 -17.30 13.36 -4.03
CA ASP A 108 -15.91 12.87 -4.15
C ASP A 108 -15.16 13.15 -2.86
N PHE A 109 -14.27 12.23 -2.48
CA PHE A 109 -13.36 12.48 -1.38
C PHE A 109 -11.91 12.16 -1.74
N THR A 110 -11.00 12.80 -1.06
CA THR A 110 -9.56 12.58 -1.21
C THR A 110 -8.94 12.20 0.13
N LEU A 111 -8.19 11.12 0.13
CA LEU A 111 -7.38 10.67 1.24
C LEU A 111 -5.92 11.09 1.02
N TYR A 112 -5.36 11.77 2.00
CA TYR A 112 -3.93 12.05 2.12
C TYR A 112 -3.34 11.12 3.18
N ALA A 113 -2.43 10.25 2.77
CA ALA A 113 -1.94 9.19 3.64
C ALA A 113 -0.48 8.82 3.34
N GLN A 114 -0.01 7.79 4.03
CA GLN A 114 1.26 7.13 3.77
C GLN A 114 1.06 5.62 3.83
N TYR A 115 1.80 4.89 2.99
CA TYR A 115 2.07 3.47 3.18
C TYR A 115 3.40 3.31 3.91
N HIS A 116 3.39 2.47 4.94
CA HIS A 116 4.57 1.99 5.65
C HIS A 116 4.62 0.48 5.47
N ASP A 117 5.63 0.00 4.77
CA ASP A 117 5.72 -1.39 4.35
C ASP A 117 6.97 -2.08 4.89
N CYS A 118 6.82 -3.36 5.24
CA CYS A 118 7.92 -4.30 5.38
C CYS A 118 7.88 -5.27 4.20
N TRP A 119 9.03 -5.47 3.55
CA TRP A 119 9.20 -6.29 2.38
C TRP A 119 10.05 -7.51 2.68
N ALA A 120 9.74 -8.62 2.02
CA ALA A 120 10.55 -9.82 2.01
C ALA A 120 10.88 -10.21 0.56
N ARG A 121 12.11 -10.68 0.34
CA ARG A 121 12.49 -11.32 -0.91
C ARG A 121 11.95 -12.74 -0.93
N THR A 122 11.28 -13.10 -2.01
CA THR A 122 10.75 -14.45 -2.27
C THR A 122 11.33 -14.98 -3.57
N ASP A 123 11.04 -16.21 -3.91
CA ASP A 123 11.43 -16.80 -5.22
C ASP A 123 10.82 -16.03 -6.40
N ASP A 124 9.66 -15.37 -6.19
CA ASP A 124 8.99 -14.54 -7.19
C ASP A 124 9.39 -13.04 -7.11
N GLY A 125 10.44 -12.70 -6.37
CA GLY A 125 10.90 -11.32 -6.16
C GLY A 125 10.39 -10.69 -4.86
N TRP A 126 10.48 -9.38 -4.77
CA TRP A 126 10.07 -8.64 -3.57
C TRP A 126 8.55 -8.66 -3.38
N ARG A 127 8.10 -8.98 -2.16
CA ARG A 127 6.69 -8.99 -1.76
C ARG A 127 6.50 -8.27 -0.44
N ILE A 128 5.33 -7.64 -0.28
CA ILE A 128 4.94 -6.98 0.97
C ILE A 128 4.57 -8.05 1.99
N ARG A 129 5.31 -8.09 3.09
CA ARG A 129 4.98 -8.90 4.27
C ARG A 129 4.00 -8.17 5.19
N GLU A 130 4.18 -6.86 5.34
CA GLU A 130 3.32 -6.00 6.16
C GLU A 130 3.08 -4.66 5.47
N ARG A 131 1.85 -4.19 5.49
CA ARG A 131 1.48 -2.83 5.08
C ARG A 131 0.65 -2.15 6.14
N ARG A 132 1.06 -0.95 6.54
CA ARG A 132 0.25 -0.01 7.33
C ARG A 132 -0.12 1.19 6.49
N LEU A 133 -1.40 1.54 6.48
CA LEU A 133 -1.84 2.83 5.99
C LEU A 133 -1.97 3.78 7.18
N LYS A 134 -1.36 4.96 7.08
CA LYS A 134 -1.49 6.05 8.05
C LYS A 134 -2.01 7.29 7.35
N THR A 135 -3.06 7.91 7.90
CA THR A 135 -3.68 9.09 7.30
C THR A 135 -3.11 10.40 7.84
N ALA A 136 -2.91 11.35 6.94
CA ALA A 136 -2.69 12.76 7.29
C ALA A 136 -4.02 13.50 7.41
N GLY A 137 -5.04 13.07 6.65
CA GLY A 137 -6.37 13.64 6.65
C GLY A 137 -7.15 13.33 5.40
N THR A 138 -8.38 13.84 5.34
CA THR A 138 -9.27 13.72 4.19
C THR A 138 -9.87 15.06 3.80
N VAL A 139 -10.24 15.20 2.53
CA VAL A 139 -11.08 16.28 2.02
C VAL A 139 -12.31 15.65 1.37
N GLY A 140 -13.50 16.16 1.66
CA GLY A 140 -14.76 15.52 1.37
C GLY A 140 -15.17 14.54 2.47
N GLY A 141 -16.05 13.61 2.21
CA GLY A 141 -16.46 12.58 3.17
C GLY A 141 -15.44 11.45 3.31
N GLY A 142 -15.67 10.53 4.22
CA GLY A 142 -14.92 9.28 4.36
C GLY A 142 -13.71 9.32 5.29
N GLY A 143 -13.04 8.19 5.43
CA GLY A 143 -11.78 8.07 6.18
C GLY A 143 -11.89 7.98 7.70
N SER A 144 -13.09 7.76 8.27
CA SER A 144 -13.25 7.52 9.70
C SER A 144 -12.58 6.21 10.13
N GLY A 145 -11.92 6.22 11.28
CA GLY A 145 -11.28 5.04 11.85
C GLY A 145 -9.88 4.72 11.31
N LEU A 146 -9.32 5.56 10.45
CA LEU A 146 -7.95 5.41 9.95
C LEU A 146 -6.92 5.86 10.99
N GLN A 147 -5.80 5.16 11.04
CA GLN A 147 -4.70 5.50 11.94
C GLN A 147 -4.01 6.80 11.49
N PRO A 148 -3.88 7.82 12.37
CA PRO A 148 -3.23 9.07 11.99
C PRO A 148 -1.71 8.91 11.84
N ILE A 149 -1.12 9.78 11.01
CA ILE A 149 0.32 10.01 10.98
C ILE A 149 0.66 10.86 12.22
N GLY A 150 1.47 10.34 13.12
CA GLY A 150 1.97 11.15 14.23
C GLY A 150 2.87 12.28 13.74
N ARG A 151 2.73 13.49 14.35
CA ARG A 151 3.66 14.61 14.13
C ARG A 151 4.46 14.84 15.39
N ALA A 152 5.76 15.09 15.23
CA ALA A 152 6.59 15.55 16.33
C ALA A 152 6.08 16.92 16.82
N SER A 153 6.01 17.08 18.14
CA SER A 153 5.69 18.34 18.80
C SER A 153 6.87 19.28 18.83
#